data_8b474c11ffa8975f81ab26babd406d72
#
_entry.id   8b474c11ffa8975f81ab26babd406d72
#
_cell.length_a   1.000
_cell.length_b   1.000
_cell.length_c   1.000
_cell.angle_alpha   90.00
_cell.angle_beta   90.00
_cell.angle_gamma   90.00
#
_symmetry.space_group_name_H-M   'P 1'
#
loop_
_entity.id
_entity.type
_entity.pdbx_description
1 polymer ?
#
loop_
_entity_poly.entity_id
_entity_poly.type
_entity_poly.pdbx_seq_one_letter_code
_entity_poly.pdbx_strand_id
1 'polypeptide(L)'
;MKNFGELFQGYLKDEELLSQLGPGVVQAMRIDSKNRRMELDVAFDKIVKRRVLFDVERKLQKSELNLSFVTIQPHFPEESFSEDYYPELVEELRRRIASLNGTVKDSTARVEGKRLTVTLAHGGAEILKSKRFDKELSRLIREEFGKSFQVEFDGVTSIEADSAVYQEHRTIRRVKEERKKGCRGDRDLREQKF
;
A
#
# COMPACT_ATOMS: atom_id res chain seq x y z
N MET A 1 -10.63 -23.87 11.07
CA MET A 1 -10.43 -22.50 10.60
C MET A 1 -11.79 -21.94 10.26
N LYS A 2 -12.06 -20.67 10.55
CA LYS A 2 -13.35 -20.04 10.22
C LYS A 2 -13.21 -19.21 8.95
N ASN A 3 -14.29 -19.13 8.19
CA ASN A 3 -14.33 -18.28 7.01
C ASN A 3 -14.48 -16.82 7.41
N PHE A 4 -13.97 -15.91 6.60
CA PHE A 4 -14.05 -14.47 6.81
C PHE A 4 -15.52 -14.02 6.98
N GLY A 5 -16.43 -14.53 6.14
CA GLY A 5 -17.86 -14.25 6.23
C GLY A 5 -18.47 -14.65 7.57
N GLU A 6 -18.15 -15.85 8.07
CA GLU A 6 -18.65 -16.32 9.38
C GLU A 6 -18.23 -15.43 10.54
N LEU A 7 -17.04 -14.83 10.45
CA LEU A 7 -16.51 -13.97 11.52
C LEU A 7 -17.07 -12.55 11.46
N PHE A 8 -17.28 -12.01 10.25
CA PHE A 8 -17.52 -10.57 10.07
C PHE A 8 -18.89 -10.22 9.47
N GLN A 9 -19.75 -11.18 9.11
CA GLN A 9 -21.11 -10.91 8.59
C GLN A 9 -21.96 -10.01 9.49
N GLY A 10 -21.75 -10.06 10.79
CA GLY A 10 -22.47 -9.21 11.76
C GLY A 10 -22.00 -7.74 11.74
N TYR A 11 -20.81 -7.47 11.25
CA TYR A 11 -20.20 -6.14 11.23
C TYR A 11 -20.16 -5.50 9.83
N LEU A 12 -20.26 -6.34 8.79
CA LEU A 12 -20.28 -5.92 7.39
C LEU A 12 -21.69 -6.12 6.82
N LYS A 13 -22.40 -5.02 6.59
CA LYS A 13 -23.76 -5.03 6.01
C LYS A 13 -23.78 -5.05 4.49
N ASP A 14 -22.61 -5.13 3.86
CA ASP A 14 -22.45 -5.06 2.41
C ASP A 14 -22.32 -6.48 1.83
N GLU A 15 -23.40 -6.93 1.21
CA GLU A 15 -23.49 -8.29 0.64
C GLU A 15 -22.48 -8.53 -0.49
N GLU A 16 -22.16 -7.49 -1.28
CA GLU A 16 -21.19 -7.60 -2.36
C GLU A 16 -19.79 -7.87 -1.82
N LEU A 17 -19.37 -7.13 -0.79
CA LEU A 17 -18.09 -7.36 -0.14
C LEU A 17 -18.03 -8.72 0.58
N LEU A 18 -19.12 -9.13 1.22
CA LEU A 18 -19.21 -10.45 1.85
C LEU A 18 -19.17 -11.59 0.82
N SER A 19 -19.74 -11.40 -0.37
CA SER A 19 -19.67 -12.41 -1.43
C SER A 19 -18.25 -12.61 -1.96
N GLN A 20 -17.46 -11.52 -2.02
CA GLN A 20 -16.09 -11.55 -2.52
C GLN A 20 -15.08 -12.07 -1.49
N LEU A 21 -15.25 -11.69 -0.22
CA LEU A 21 -14.29 -12.01 0.86
C LEU A 21 -14.77 -13.16 1.76
N GLY A 22 -16.06 -13.40 1.81
CA GLY A 22 -16.66 -14.41 2.69
C GLY A 22 -16.05 -15.80 2.59
N PRO A 23 -15.72 -16.32 1.38
CA PRO A 23 -15.06 -17.60 1.21
C PRO A 23 -13.61 -17.64 1.76
N GLY A 24 -12.96 -16.49 1.96
CA GLY A 24 -11.60 -16.41 2.47
C GLY A 24 -11.46 -17.08 3.85
N VAL A 25 -10.41 -17.88 4.00
CA VAL A 25 -10.11 -18.59 5.24
C VAL A 25 -9.20 -17.78 6.12
N VAL A 26 -9.65 -17.40 7.32
CA VAL A 26 -8.83 -16.68 8.28
C VAL A 26 -7.82 -17.64 8.91
N GLN A 27 -6.56 -17.48 8.54
CA GLN A 27 -5.43 -18.27 9.01
C GLN A 27 -4.93 -17.80 10.37
N ALA A 28 -4.85 -16.48 10.57
CA ALA A 28 -4.45 -15.86 11.81
C ALA A 28 -5.19 -14.54 12.04
N MET A 29 -5.45 -14.25 13.31
CA MET A 29 -5.99 -12.98 13.78
C MET A 29 -5.17 -12.50 14.97
N ARG A 30 -4.61 -11.32 14.87
CA ARG A 30 -3.88 -10.66 15.95
C ARG A 30 -4.61 -9.40 16.37
N ILE A 31 -4.92 -9.28 17.66
CA ILE A 31 -5.63 -8.13 18.22
C ILE A 31 -4.74 -7.49 19.28
N ASP A 32 -4.40 -6.24 19.07
CA ASP A 32 -3.78 -5.36 20.06
C ASP A 32 -4.85 -4.42 20.62
N SER A 33 -5.43 -4.82 21.74
CA SER A 33 -6.50 -4.05 22.39
C SER A 33 -6.02 -2.69 22.89
N LYS A 34 -4.73 -2.57 23.28
CA LYS A 34 -4.15 -1.32 23.78
C LYS A 34 -4.07 -0.27 22.69
N ASN A 35 -3.65 -0.67 21.49
CA ASN A 35 -3.56 0.20 20.33
C ASN A 35 -4.79 0.15 19.43
N ARG A 36 -5.83 -0.63 19.80
CA ARG A 36 -7.07 -0.83 19.05
C ARG A 36 -6.78 -1.25 17.61
N ARG A 37 -5.85 -2.19 17.44
CA ARG A 37 -5.37 -2.70 16.15
C ARG A 37 -5.78 -4.15 15.96
N MET A 38 -6.20 -4.49 14.75
CA MET A 38 -6.46 -5.85 14.30
C MET A 38 -5.71 -6.13 13.01
N GLU A 39 -5.01 -7.25 12.98
CA GLU A 39 -4.33 -7.77 11.80
C GLU A 39 -4.89 -9.15 11.49
N LEU A 40 -5.25 -9.36 10.23
CA LEU A 40 -5.87 -10.59 9.72
C LEU A 40 -5.01 -11.16 8.61
N ASP A 41 -4.61 -12.42 8.72
CA ASP A 41 -4.04 -13.19 7.64
C ASP A 41 -5.16 -14.04 7.03
N VAL A 42 -5.50 -13.79 5.76
CA VAL A 42 -6.64 -14.44 5.09
C VAL A 42 -6.20 -15.09 3.79
N ALA A 43 -6.42 -16.39 3.67
CA ALA A 43 -6.18 -17.13 2.44
C ALA A 43 -7.41 -17.07 1.54
N PHE A 44 -7.20 -16.75 0.28
CA PHE A 44 -8.22 -16.69 -0.77
C PHE A 44 -7.86 -17.65 -1.91
N ASP A 45 -8.85 -18.33 -2.46
CA ASP A 45 -8.67 -19.19 -3.63
C ASP A 45 -8.53 -18.39 -4.94
N LYS A 46 -8.94 -17.13 -4.92
CA LYS A 46 -8.91 -16.20 -6.07
C LYS A 46 -8.34 -14.86 -5.65
N ILE A 47 -7.75 -14.17 -6.62
CA ILE A 47 -7.24 -12.81 -6.41
C ILE A 47 -8.39 -11.88 -6.02
N VAL A 48 -8.18 -11.15 -4.93
CA VAL A 48 -9.05 -10.06 -4.47
C VAL A 48 -8.32 -8.74 -4.71
N LYS A 49 -9.00 -7.78 -5.33
CA LYS A 49 -8.43 -6.44 -5.59
C LYS A 49 -8.15 -5.69 -4.28
N ARG A 50 -7.06 -4.98 -4.22
CA ARG A 50 -6.67 -4.19 -3.04
C ARG A 50 -7.74 -3.20 -2.59
N ARG A 51 -8.41 -2.56 -3.53
CA ARG A 51 -9.50 -1.65 -3.25
C ARG A 51 -10.59 -2.29 -2.40
N VAL A 52 -10.95 -3.54 -2.70
CA VAL A 52 -11.95 -4.31 -1.95
C VAL A 52 -11.48 -4.55 -0.51
N LEU A 53 -10.21 -4.96 -0.34
CA LEU A 53 -9.61 -5.14 0.99
C LEU A 53 -9.61 -3.84 1.80
N PHE A 54 -9.20 -2.72 1.19
CA PHE A 54 -9.18 -1.40 1.84
C PHE A 54 -10.57 -0.92 2.23
N ASP A 55 -11.59 -1.19 1.41
CA ASP A 55 -12.97 -0.81 1.71
C ASP A 55 -13.49 -1.61 2.92
N VAL A 56 -13.16 -2.89 3.00
CA VAL A 56 -13.51 -3.72 4.16
C VAL A 56 -12.76 -3.29 5.41
N GLU A 57 -11.44 -3.07 5.33
CA GLU A 57 -10.66 -2.55 6.45
C GLU A 57 -11.31 -1.28 7.03
N ARG A 58 -11.68 -0.34 6.14
CA ARG A 58 -12.34 0.92 6.51
C ARG A 58 -13.72 0.71 7.14
N LYS A 59 -14.51 -0.25 6.63
CA LYS A 59 -15.83 -0.56 7.20
C LYS A 59 -15.69 -1.21 8.58
N LEU A 60 -14.76 -2.14 8.76
CA LEU A 60 -14.46 -2.75 10.05
C LEU A 60 -13.99 -1.72 11.09
N GLN A 61 -13.17 -0.74 10.68
CA GLN A 61 -12.75 0.37 11.56
C GLN A 61 -13.93 1.24 12.01
N LYS A 62 -14.94 1.40 11.17
CA LYS A 62 -16.15 2.18 11.47
C LYS A 62 -17.25 1.37 12.16
N SER A 63 -17.06 0.08 12.34
CA SER A 63 -18.01 -0.81 12.97
C SER A 63 -17.98 -0.70 14.52
N GLU A 64 -18.88 -1.41 15.16
CA GLU A 64 -18.96 -1.49 16.63
C GLU A 64 -17.76 -2.17 17.29
N LEU A 65 -16.82 -2.72 16.50
CA LEU A 65 -15.57 -3.32 17.00
C LEU A 65 -14.63 -2.30 17.66
N ASN A 66 -14.89 -1.00 17.47
CA ASN A 66 -14.11 0.10 18.07
C ASN A 66 -12.59 0.01 17.78
N LEU A 67 -12.23 -0.35 16.56
CA LEU A 67 -10.85 -0.50 16.10
C LEU A 67 -10.35 0.77 15.41
N SER A 68 -9.15 1.21 15.73
CA SER A 68 -8.51 2.36 15.06
C SER A 68 -7.79 1.93 13.77
N PHE A 69 -7.26 0.70 13.76
CA PHE A 69 -6.53 0.15 12.62
C PHE A 69 -6.96 -1.28 12.36
N VAL A 70 -7.31 -1.57 11.13
CA VAL A 70 -7.54 -2.93 10.63
C VAL A 70 -6.66 -3.12 9.42
N THR A 71 -5.96 -4.22 9.34
CA THR A 71 -5.12 -4.60 8.20
C THR A 71 -5.44 -6.03 7.81
N ILE A 72 -5.72 -6.25 6.54
CA ILE A 72 -5.93 -7.58 5.97
C ILE A 72 -4.72 -7.92 5.09
N GLN A 73 -3.98 -8.95 5.49
CA GLN A 73 -2.91 -9.53 4.69
C GLN A 73 -3.48 -10.70 3.91
N PRO A 74 -3.67 -10.57 2.57
CA PRO A 74 -4.17 -11.66 1.76
C PRO A 74 -3.05 -12.65 1.43
N HIS A 75 -3.43 -13.91 1.30
CA HIS A 75 -2.60 -14.98 0.77
C HIS A 75 -3.35 -15.63 -0.38
N PHE A 76 -2.67 -15.74 -1.52
CA PHE A 76 -3.23 -16.29 -2.76
C PHE A 76 -2.45 -17.55 -3.18
N PRO A 77 -3.04 -18.43 -3.99
CA PRO A 77 -2.33 -19.54 -4.60
C PRO A 77 -1.12 -19.04 -5.40
N GLU A 78 -0.01 -19.75 -5.30
CA GLU A 78 1.25 -19.37 -5.95
C GLU A 78 1.10 -19.24 -7.47
N GLU A 79 0.30 -20.11 -8.09
CA GLU A 79 0.03 -20.13 -9.52
C GLU A 79 -0.80 -18.94 -10.02
N SER A 80 -1.52 -18.25 -9.12
CA SER A 80 -2.35 -17.11 -9.51
C SER A 80 -1.56 -15.80 -9.68
N PHE A 81 -0.26 -15.79 -9.33
CA PHE A 81 0.57 -14.62 -9.54
C PHE A 81 0.87 -14.38 -11.03
N SER A 82 0.52 -13.21 -11.52
CA SER A 82 0.88 -12.69 -12.84
C SER A 82 1.34 -11.23 -12.76
N GLU A 83 1.96 -10.74 -13.84
CA GLU A 83 2.36 -9.34 -13.95
C GLU A 83 1.17 -8.37 -13.89
N ASP A 84 -0.03 -8.82 -14.26
CA ASP A 84 -1.26 -8.02 -14.17
C ASP A 84 -1.63 -7.62 -12.73
N TYR A 85 -1.10 -8.33 -11.74
CA TYR A 85 -1.31 -7.99 -10.34
C TYR A 85 -0.36 -6.89 -9.84
N TYR A 86 0.63 -6.49 -10.62
CA TYR A 86 1.60 -5.47 -10.22
C TYR A 86 0.95 -4.13 -9.78
N PRO A 87 -0.09 -3.60 -10.44
CA PRO A 87 -0.76 -2.37 -9.99
C PRO A 87 -1.33 -2.49 -8.57
N GLU A 88 -1.85 -3.64 -8.18
CA GLU A 88 -2.39 -3.92 -6.85
C GLU A 88 -1.27 -3.89 -5.78
N LEU A 89 -0.09 -4.44 -6.11
CA LEU A 89 1.10 -4.37 -5.24
C LEU A 89 1.59 -2.93 -5.07
N VAL A 90 1.56 -2.14 -6.15
CA VAL A 90 1.93 -0.71 -6.11
C VAL A 90 0.99 0.07 -5.20
N GLU A 91 -0.32 -0.21 -5.24
CA GLU A 91 -1.28 0.45 -4.33
C GLU A 91 -0.98 0.18 -2.86
N GLU A 92 -0.66 -1.07 -2.50
CA GLU A 92 -0.28 -1.41 -1.13
C GLU A 92 1.05 -0.76 -0.74
N LEU A 93 2.05 -0.76 -1.63
CA LEU A 93 3.33 -0.13 -1.36
C LEU A 93 3.22 1.40 -1.21
N ARG A 94 2.34 2.05 -1.95
CA ARG A 94 2.04 3.48 -1.76
C ARG A 94 1.47 3.78 -0.38
N ARG A 95 0.68 2.88 0.18
CA ARG A 95 0.15 3.01 1.54
C ARG A 95 1.25 2.89 2.59
N ARG A 96 2.19 1.95 2.38
CA ARG A 96 3.33 1.73 3.28
C ARG A 96 4.41 2.80 3.15
N ILE A 97 4.65 3.31 1.94
CA ILE A 97 5.74 4.22 1.61
C ILE A 97 5.18 5.47 0.92
N ALA A 98 4.75 6.45 1.72
CA ALA A 98 4.07 7.67 1.23
C ALA A 98 4.86 8.49 0.17
N SER A 99 6.18 8.29 0.06
CA SER A 99 7.04 9.01 -0.89
C SER A 99 7.09 8.42 -2.29
N LEU A 100 6.34 7.35 -2.59
CA LEU A 100 6.38 6.66 -3.89
C LEU A 100 5.46 7.25 -4.95
N ASN A 101 4.49 8.08 -4.57
CA ASN A 101 3.34 8.45 -5.41
C ASN A 101 3.66 8.98 -6.81
N GLY A 102 4.78 9.69 -7.01
CA GLY A 102 5.17 10.20 -8.32
C GLY A 102 6.02 9.21 -9.14
N THR A 103 6.93 8.49 -8.48
CA THR A 103 7.96 7.70 -9.16
C THR A 103 7.43 6.40 -9.78
N VAL A 104 6.41 5.78 -9.15
CA VAL A 104 5.78 4.54 -9.64
C VAL A 104 4.51 4.78 -10.45
N LYS A 105 4.20 6.04 -10.75
CA LYS A 105 3.07 6.37 -11.61
C LYS A 105 3.36 5.86 -13.03
N ASP A 106 2.35 5.24 -13.65
CA ASP A 106 2.41 4.70 -15.01
C ASP A 106 3.55 3.67 -15.24
N SER A 107 4.11 3.10 -14.15
CA SER A 107 5.07 2.01 -14.25
C SER A 107 4.37 0.69 -14.58
N THR A 108 5.08 -0.18 -15.29
CA THR A 108 4.63 -1.52 -15.64
C THR A 108 5.62 -2.55 -15.12
N ALA A 109 5.20 -3.80 -15.02
CA ALA A 109 6.08 -4.88 -14.64
C ALA A 109 6.02 -6.02 -15.66
N ARG A 110 7.13 -6.75 -15.79
CA ARG A 110 7.23 -7.96 -16.60
C ARG A 110 7.92 -9.06 -15.80
N VAL A 111 7.38 -10.26 -15.89
CA VAL A 111 7.91 -11.44 -15.21
C VAL A 111 8.66 -12.33 -16.20
N GLU A 112 9.93 -12.62 -15.90
CA GLU A 112 10.73 -13.58 -16.66
C GLU A 112 11.43 -14.54 -15.69
N GLY A 113 10.86 -15.73 -15.55
CA GLY A 113 11.34 -16.73 -14.60
C GLY A 113 11.27 -16.23 -13.15
N LYS A 114 12.42 -16.02 -12.51
CA LYS A 114 12.52 -15.48 -11.15
C LYS A 114 12.85 -13.97 -11.11
N ARG A 115 12.81 -13.30 -12.24
CA ARG A 115 13.07 -11.87 -12.35
C ARG A 115 11.78 -11.12 -12.60
N LEU A 116 11.60 -10.04 -11.86
CA LEU A 116 10.52 -9.06 -12.05
C LEU A 116 11.16 -7.73 -12.48
N THR A 117 10.99 -7.37 -13.74
CA THR A 117 11.50 -6.10 -14.28
C THR A 117 10.39 -5.05 -14.20
N VAL A 118 10.66 -3.96 -13.48
CA VAL A 118 9.76 -2.81 -13.36
C VAL A 118 10.23 -1.71 -14.29
N THR A 119 9.44 -1.40 -15.30
CA THR A 119 9.71 -0.33 -16.26
C THR A 119 9.10 0.97 -15.76
N LEU A 120 9.94 2.00 -15.60
CA LEU A 120 9.56 3.30 -15.07
C LEU A 120 9.28 4.28 -16.23
N ALA A 121 8.08 4.83 -16.28
CA ALA A 121 7.70 5.81 -17.32
C ALA A 121 8.42 7.15 -17.17
N HIS A 122 8.71 7.56 -15.93
CA HIS A 122 9.23 8.90 -15.61
C HIS A 122 10.61 8.89 -14.93
N GLY A 123 11.32 7.77 -14.98
CA GLY A 123 12.61 7.62 -14.32
C GLY A 123 12.52 7.53 -12.80
N GLY A 124 13.65 7.70 -12.14
CA GLY A 124 13.73 7.68 -10.67
C GLY A 124 14.10 6.33 -10.05
N ALA A 125 14.71 5.43 -10.81
CA ALA A 125 15.18 4.13 -10.31
C ALA A 125 16.07 4.26 -9.06
N GLU A 126 16.93 5.27 -9.01
CA GLU A 126 17.80 5.53 -7.86
C GLU A 126 16.99 5.89 -6.60
N ILE A 127 15.91 6.67 -6.76
CA ILE A 127 15.00 7.02 -5.65
C ILE A 127 14.33 5.75 -5.12
N LEU A 128 13.84 4.88 -6.01
CA LEU A 128 13.22 3.62 -5.62
C LEU A 128 14.21 2.70 -4.91
N LYS A 129 15.43 2.57 -5.42
CA LYS A 129 16.51 1.80 -4.77
C LYS A 129 16.85 2.37 -3.39
N SER A 130 16.96 3.69 -3.25
CA SER A 130 17.23 4.34 -1.95
C SER A 130 16.12 4.10 -0.92
N LYS A 131 14.89 3.90 -1.38
CA LYS A 131 13.71 3.56 -0.57
C LYS A 131 13.51 2.06 -0.39
N ARG A 132 14.42 1.23 -0.93
CA ARG A 132 14.36 -0.22 -0.88
C ARG A 132 13.07 -0.79 -1.48
N PHE A 133 12.50 -0.11 -2.47
CA PHE A 133 11.27 -0.51 -3.13
C PHE A 133 11.36 -1.93 -3.71
N ASP A 134 12.51 -2.26 -4.31
CA ASP A 134 12.84 -3.59 -4.82
C ASP A 134 12.66 -4.68 -3.76
N LYS A 135 13.18 -4.43 -2.56
CA LYS A 135 13.08 -5.37 -1.43
C LYS A 135 11.67 -5.47 -0.87
N GLU A 136 11.00 -4.33 -0.73
CA GLU A 136 9.62 -4.29 -0.22
C GLU A 136 8.64 -4.95 -1.22
N LEU A 137 8.83 -4.73 -2.53
CA LEU A 137 8.03 -5.38 -3.57
C LEU A 137 8.26 -6.91 -3.56
N SER A 138 9.52 -7.36 -3.54
CA SER A 138 9.83 -8.78 -3.45
C SER A 138 9.28 -9.43 -2.17
N ARG A 139 9.34 -8.70 -1.04
CA ARG A 139 8.78 -9.15 0.24
C ARG A 139 7.27 -9.29 0.16
N LEU A 140 6.58 -8.29 -0.40
CA LEU A 140 5.13 -8.30 -0.51
C LEU A 140 4.64 -9.46 -1.39
N ILE A 141 5.29 -9.70 -2.54
CA ILE A 141 4.96 -10.85 -3.39
C ILE A 141 5.15 -12.17 -2.65
N ARG A 142 6.21 -12.29 -1.87
CA ARG A 142 6.46 -13.50 -1.06
C ARG A 142 5.43 -13.66 0.05
N GLU A 143 5.03 -12.59 0.69
CA GLU A 143 4.00 -12.62 1.74
C GLU A 143 2.64 -13.04 1.17
N GLU A 144 2.29 -12.61 -0.04
CA GLU A 144 0.98 -12.86 -0.62
C GLU A 144 0.88 -14.14 -1.45
N PHE A 145 1.95 -14.52 -2.15
CA PHE A 145 1.95 -15.64 -3.09
C PHE A 145 2.99 -16.72 -2.77
N GLY A 146 3.78 -16.56 -1.73
CA GLY A 146 4.87 -17.49 -1.45
C GLY A 146 6.04 -17.44 -2.43
N LYS A 147 5.98 -16.61 -3.49
CA LYS A 147 7.00 -16.49 -4.53
C LYS A 147 8.08 -15.47 -4.18
N SER A 148 9.31 -15.75 -4.58
CA SER A 148 10.42 -14.81 -4.44
C SER A 148 10.94 -14.40 -5.81
N PHE A 149 10.99 -13.10 -6.06
CA PHE A 149 11.53 -12.51 -7.28
C PHE A 149 12.71 -11.61 -6.99
N GLN A 150 13.67 -11.60 -7.92
CA GLN A 150 14.67 -10.55 -8.01
C GLN A 150 14.05 -9.39 -8.78
N VAL A 151 13.89 -8.24 -8.10
CA VAL A 151 13.28 -7.05 -8.70
C VAL A 151 14.39 -6.18 -9.31
N GLU A 152 14.21 -5.82 -10.56
CA GLU A 152 15.09 -4.93 -11.32
C GLU A 152 14.30 -3.77 -11.89
N PHE A 153 14.98 -2.63 -12.10
CA PHE A 153 14.35 -1.44 -12.69
C PHE A 153 14.90 -1.22 -14.07
N ASP A 154 14.00 -0.96 -15.02
CA ASP A 154 14.29 -0.58 -16.40
C ASP A 154 13.61 0.77 -16.72
N GLY A 155 14.00 1.38 -17.85
CA GLY A 155 13.48 2.67 -18.30
C GLY A 155 14.42 3.83 -18.04
N VAL A 156 13.89 5.06 -18.03
CA VAL A 156 14.69 6.28 -17.89
C VAL A 156 15.37 6.30 -16.52
N THR A 157 16.70 6.30 -16.51
CA THR A 157 17.49 6.26 -15.26
C THR A 157 17.55 7.59 -14.53
N SER A 158 17.44 8.72 -15.26
CA SER A 158 17.44 10.07 -14.71
C SER A 158 16.04 10.68 -14.74
N ILE A 159 15.67 11.41 -13.68
CA ILE A 159 14.46 12.25 -13.72
C ILE A 159 14.80 13.45 -14.58
N GLU A 160 14.11 13.64 -15.71
CA GLU A 160 14.20 14.87 -16.45
C GLU A 160 13.70 16.03 -15.58
N ALA A 161 14.53 17.08 -15.44
CA ALA A 161 14.26 18.21 -14.55
C ALA A 161 12.94 18.94 -14.89
N ASP A 162 12.46 18.80 -16.11
CA ASP A 162 11.21 19.38 -16.61
C ASP A 162 10.02 18.41 -16.59
N SER A 163 10.20 17.20 -16.09
CA SER A 163 9.07 16.26 -15.97
C SER A 163 8.01 16.82 -15.01
N ALA A 164 6.73 16.64 -15.35
CA ALA A 164 5.61 17.07 -14.49
C ALA A 164 5.73 16.52 -13.06
N VAL A 165 6.31 15.31 -12.91
CA VAL A 165 6.60 14.65 -11.64
C VAL A 165 7.63 15.42 -10.82
N TYR A 166 8.69 15.95 -11.44
CA TYR A 166 9.71 16.76 -10.76
C TYR A 166 9.13 18.09 -10.29
N GLN A 167 8.30 18.73 -11.11
CA GLN A 167 7.60 19.98 -10.77
C GLN A 167 6.60 19.77 -9.63
N GLU A 168 5.86 18.68 -9.63
CA GLU A 168 4.93 18.32 -8.55
C GLU A 168 5.65 18.11 -7.22
N HIS A 169 6.76 17.36 -7.21
CA HIS A 169 7.59 17.17 -6.02
C HIS A 169 8.18 18.47 -5.49
N ARG A 170 8.62 19.36 -6.37
CA ARG A 170 9.16 20.67 -6.02
C ARG A 170 8.09 21.57 -5.42
N THR A 171 6.89 21.54 -5.95
CA THR A 171 5.73 22.30 -5.46
C THR A 171 5.30 21.83 -4.08
N ILE A 172 5.18 20.51 -3.86
CA ILE A 172 4.84 19.93 -2.57
C ILE A 172 5.89 20.26 -1.50
N ARG A 173 7.17 20.23 -1.86
CA ARG A 173 8.26 20.57 -0.94
C ARG A 173 8.21 22.05 -0.53
N ARG A 174 7.95 22.93 -1.50
CA ARG A 174 7.82 24.38 -1.29
C ARG A 174 6.65 24.73 -0.37
N VAL A 175 5.49 24.15 -0.61
CA VAL A 175 4.29 24.34 0.23
C VAL A 175 4.51 23.84 1.67
N LYS A 176 5.23 22.73 1.85
CA LYS A 176 5.57 22.21 3.18
C LYS A 176 6.56 23.12 3.93
N GLU A 177 7.52 23.72 3.22
CA GLU A 177 8.49 24.65 3.80
C GLU A 177 7.83 25.99 4.16
N GLU A 178 6.93 26.49 3.33
CA GLU A 178 6.17 27.71 3.60
C GLU A 178 5.22 27.56 4.80
N ARG A 179 4.55 26.41 4.93
CA ARG A 179 3.74 26.10 6.13
C ARG A 179 4.58 26.03 7.41
N LYS A 180 5.80 25.48 7.33
CA LYS A 180 6.72 25.46 8.49
C LYS A 180 7.23 26.86 8.88
N LYS A 181 7.42 27.76 7.90
CA LYS A 181 7.82 29.16 8.16
C LYS A 181 6.66 29.97 8.73
N GLY A 182 5.43 29.79 8.23
CA GLY A 182 4.24 30.45 8.75
C GLY A 182 3.94 30.09 10.21
N CYS A 183 4.13 28.82 10.61
CA CYS A 183 3.94 28.39 12.00
C CYS A 183 5.03 28.89 12.97
N ARG A 184 6.20 29.35 12.48
CA ARG A 184 7.24 29.96 13.33
C ARG A 184 6.99 31.46 13.56
N GLY A 185 6.47 32.15 12.54
CA GLY A 185 6.16 33.60 12.67
C GLY A 185 5.05 33.91 13.68
N ASP A 186 4.07 33.02 13.86
CA ASP A 186 2.97 33.20 14.82
C ASP A 186 3.38 32.95 16.30
N ARG A 187 4.51 32.31 16.55
CA ARG A 187 5.02 32.10 17.91
C ARG A 187 5.81 33.32 18.42
N ASP A 188 6.59 33.95 17.57
CA ASP A 188 7.41 35.11 17.96
C ASP A 188 6.57 36.37 18.23
N LEU A 189 5.35 36.48 17.66
CA LEU A 189 4.42 37.58 17.91
C LEU A 189 3.64 37.48 19.23
N ARG A 190 3.62 36.29 19.87
CA ARG A 190 2.95 36.08 21.16
C ARG A 190 3.85 36.31 22.38
N GLU A 191 5.17 36.28 22.22
CA GLU A 191 6.13 36.51 23.31
C GLU A 191 6.49 38.00 23.50
N GLN A 192 6.04 38.93 22.65
CA GLN A 192 6.30 40.35 22.77
C GLN A 192 5.18 41.19 23.41
N LYS A 193 4.17 40.53 24.02
CA LYS A 193 3.10 41.23 24.75
C LYS A 193 3.02 40.75 26.20
N PHE A 194 4.08 41.08 26.97
CA PHE A 194 3.99 41.18 28.44
C PHE A 194 5.05 42.20 28.92
#